data_79db6c82ebc29d80d3cf9f84b47bb25d
#
_entry.id   79db6c82ebc29d80d3cf9f84b47bb25d
#
_cell.length_a   1.000
_cell.length_b   1.000
_cell.length_c   1.000
_cell.angle_alpha   90.00
_cell.angle_beta   90.00
_cell.angle_gamma   90.00
#
_symmetry.space_group_name_H-M   'P 1'
#
loop_
_entity.id
_entity.type
_entity.pdbx_description
1 polymer ?
#
loop_
_entity_poly.entity_id
_entity_poly.type
_entity_poly.pdbx_seq_one_letter_code
_entity_poly.pdbx_strand_id
1 'polypeptide(L)'
;FNEHRFNIVLACRQSGKSISACAYLLWFALFHSEKTIAILANKGATAREMLSRITLMLENIPFFLQPGCKALNKGSIEFSNNSRILAAATSGSSIRGLSVSLLYLDEFAFVERAAEFYTSTYPVISSGKDTKVIVTSTANGIGNQFHKIWEGAVQGVNEFKSFRVDWWDVPGRDEDWKKQTIANTSQLQFDQEFGNTFFGTGDTLINAETLLGFRAQPYTETLESGDLKVYNKPIDKHDYIMTVDVSKGRGQDYSTFT
;
A
#
# COMPACT_ATOMS: atom_id res chain seq x y z
N PHE A 1 15.23 -3.59 -5.06
CA PHE A 1 14.38 -2.87 -6.06
C PHE A 1 14.81 -3.12 -7.51
N ASN A 2 16.09 -3.34 -7.79
CA ASN A 2 16.55 -3.43 -9.17
C ASN A 2 16.23 -4.78 -9.83
N GLU A 3 16.25 -5.87 -9.11
CA GLU A 3 16.09 -7.23 -9.63
C GLU A 3 14.65 -7.56 -10.07
N HIS A 4 13.66 -6.96 -9.44
CA HIS A 4 12.26 -7.24 -9.72
C HIS A 4 11.57 -6.02 -10.34
N ARG A 5 10.64 -6.27 -11.25
CA ARG A 5 9.84 -5.23 -11.90
C ARG A 5 8.83 -4.63 -10.93
N PHE A 6 8.17 -5.46 -10.15
CA PHE A 6 7.18 -5.07 -9.16
C PHE A 6 7.67 -5.41 -7.76
N ASN A 7 7.70 -4.41 -6.88
CA ASN A 7 8.14 -4.55 -5.50
C ASN A 7 7.07 -3.98 -4.56
N ILE A 8 6.74 -4.72 -3.51
CA ILE A 8 5.92 -4.23 -2.41
C ILE A 8 6.65 -4.38 -1.08
N VAL A 9 6.71 -3.31 -0.31
CA VAL A 9 7.46 -3.25 0.94
C VAL A 9 6.52 -2.89 2.08
N LEU A 10 6.32 -3.82 2.98
CA LEU A 10 5.70 -3.62 4.27
C LEU A 10 6.81 -3.35 5.27
N ALA A 11 6.92 -2.13 5.75
CA ALA A 11 8.01 -1.76 6.64
C ALA A 11 7.50 -0.93 7.81
N CYS A 12 8.01 -1.25 8.99
CA CYS A 12 7.65 -0.53 10.20
C CYS A 12 8.00 0.97 10.11
N ARG A 13 7.36 1.77 10.95
CA ARG A 13 7.62 3.22 10.99
C ARG A 13 9.08 3.51 11.33
N GLN A 14 9.66 4.54 10.67
CA GLN A 14 11.05 4.98 10.87
C GLN A 14 12.11 3.89 10.62
N SER A 15 11.85 2.96 9.70
CA SER A 15 12.81 1.93 9.26
C SER A 15 13.75 2.41 8.14
N GLY A 16 13.66 3.67 7.73
CA GLY A 16 14.45 4.20 6.61
C GLY A 16 13.88 3.94 5.22
N LYS A 17 12.64 3.38 5.11
CA LYS A 17 12.03 3.03 3.81
C LYS A 17 12.05 4.15 2.78
N SER A 18 11.61 5.37 3.17
CA SER A 18 11.53 6.51 2.24
C SER A 18 12.91 7.04 1.85
N ILE A 19 13.89 7.01 2.77
CA ILE A 19 15.29 7.38 2.48
C ILE A 19 15.92 6.41 1.48
N SER A 20 15.77 5.10 1.71
CA SER A 20 16.28 4.06 0.81
C SER A 20 15.63 4.15 -0.57
N ALA A 21 14.31 4.44 -0.62
CA ALA A 21 13.63 4.68 -1.87
C ALA A 21 14.19 5.92 -2.59
N CYS A 22 14.33 7.06 -1.91
CA CYS A 22 14.91 8.28 -2.48
C CYS A 22 16.30 8.04 -3.09
N ALA A 23 17.16 7.30 -2.38
CA ALA A 23 18.48 6.95 -2.89
C ALA A 23 18.41 6.10 -4.17
N TYR A 24 17.51 5.11 -4.20
CA TYR A 24 17.31 4.29 -5.39
C TYR A 24 16.73 5.09 -6.57
N LEU A 25 15.74 5.95 -6.33
CA LEU A 25 15.13 6.79 -7.36
C LEU A 25 16.15 7.77 -7.95
N LEU A 26 17.00 8.37 -7.11
CA LEU A 26 18.08 9.23 -7.56
C LEU A 26 19.09 8.43 -8.40
N TRP A 27 19.57 7.30 -7.90
CA TRP A 27 20.47 6.42 -8.64
C TRP A 27 19.89 6.06 -10.02
N PHE A 28 18.61 5.67 -10.06
CA PHE A 28 17.95 5.30 -11.30
C PHE A 28 17.90 6.47 -12.30
N ALA A 29 17.62 7.69 -11.82
CA ALA A 29 17.60 8.88 -12.66
C ALA A 29 18.99 9.28 -13.20
N LEU A 30 20.04 9.10 -12.37
CA LEU A 30 21.39 9.50 -12.73
C LEU A 30 22.02 8.57 -13.76
N PHE A 31 21.84 7.26 -13.58
CA PHE A 31 22.56 6.24 -14.36
C PHE A 31 21.75 5.63 -15.50
N HIS A 32 20.50 6.09 -15.72
CA HIS A 32 19.68 5.69 -16.87
C HIS A 32 19.14 6.94 -17.56
N SER A 33 19.37 7.06 -18.86
CA SER A 33 18.90 8.20 -19.65
C SER A 33 17.42 8.07 -20.04
N GLU A 34 16.78 9.21 -20.26
CA GLU A 34 15.41 9.29 -20.80
C GLU A 34 14.35 8.58 -19.92
N LYS A 35 14.56 8.55 -18.60
CA LYS A 35 13.63 7.92 -17.66
C LYS A 35 12.71 8.95 -17.00
N THR A 36 11.42 8.64 -16.99
CA THR A 36 10.44 9.39 -16.20
C THR A 36 10.11 8.60 -14.95
N ILE A 37 10.39 9.21 -13.79
CA ILE A 37 10.15 8.65 -12.46
C ILE A 37 9.02 9.45 -11.82
N ALA A 38 7.96 8.78 -11.36
CA ALA A 38 6.86 9.41 -10.66
C ALA A 38 6.85 8.98 -9.19
N ILE A 39 6.91 9.96 -8.29
CA ILE A 39 6.72 9.79 -6.84
C ILE A 39 5.31 10.22 -6.50
N LEU A 40 4.50 9.30 -6.03
CA LEU A 40 3.15 9.57 -5.59
C LEU A 40 2.99 9.20 -4.11
N ALA A 41 2.43 10.11 -3.34
CA ALA A 41 2.14 9.91 -1.93
C ALA A 41 0.69 10.31 -1.63
N ASN A 42 0.16 9.90 -0.49
CA ASN A 42 -1.18 10.25 -0.05
C ASN A 42 -1.44 11.77 -0.12
N LYS A 43 -0.43 12.58 0.27
CA LYS A 43 -0.48 14.06 0.19
C LYS A 43 0.63 14.59 -0.71
N GLY A 44 0.33 15.60 -1.53
CA GLY A 44 1.34 16.25 -2.37
C GLY A 44 2.50 16.87 -1.57
N ALA A 45 2.26 17.29 -0.32
CA ALA A 45 3.32 17.76 0.57
C ALA A 45 4.33 16.66 0.88
N THR A 46 3.87 15.43 1.14
CA THR A 46 4.74 14.26 1.40
C THR A 46 5.57 13.89 0.17
N ALA A 47 4.96 13.91 -1.02
CA ALA A 47 5.70 13.65 -2.26
C ALA A 47 6.80 14.71 -2.51
N ARG A 48 6.49 16.00 -2.26
CA ARG A 48 7.48 17.08 -2.36
C ARG A 48 8.58 16.98 -1.32
N GLU A 49 8.28 16.54 -0.11
CA GLU A 49 9.28 16.28 0.93
C GLU A 49 10.27 15.20 0.49
N MET A 50 9.80 14.14 -0.16
CA MET A 50 10.70 13.14 -0.75
C MET A 50 11.58 13.74 -1.84
N LEU A 51 11.02 14.61 -2.69
CA LEU A 51 11.80 15.30 -3.73
C LEU A 51 12.86 16.21 -3.11
N SER A 52 12.56 16.89 -2.00
CA SER A 52 13.54 17.70 -1.25
C SER A 52 14.68 16.84 -0.70
N ARG A 53 14.39 15.64 -0.21
CA ARG A 53 15.42 14.68 0.23
C ARG A 53 16.29 14.21 -0.92
N ILE A 54 15.71 13.96 -2.09
CA ILE A 54 16.45 13.61 -3.30
C ILE A 54 17.35 14.77 -3.72
N THR A 55 16.87 16.01 -3.66
CA THR A 55 17.69 17.21 -3.93
C THR A 55 18.87 17.30 -2.98
N LEU A 56 18.64 17.11 -1.68
CA LEU A 56 19.71 17.10 -0.69
C LEU A 56 20.75 15.99 -0.95
N MET A 57 20.28 14.79 -1.33
CA MET A 57 21.18 13.70 -1.71
C MET A 57 22.00 14.07 -2.95
N LEU A 58 21.37 14.66 -3.98
CA LEU A 58 22.04 15.11 -5.20
C LEU A 58 23.14 16.13 -4.91
N GLU A 59 22.88 17.08 -4.02
CA GLU A 59 23.86 18.11 -3.62
C GLU A 59 25.07 17.53 -2.86
N ASN A 60 24.90 16.38 -2.21
CA ASN A 60 25.94 15.74 -1.39
C ASN A 60 26.69 14.59 -2.09
N ILE A 61 26.32 14.17 -3.30
CA ILE A 61 27.13 13.22 -4.06
C ILE A 61 28.37 13.92 -4.67
N PRO A 62 29.47 13.19 -4.93
CA PRO A 62 30.64 13.75 -5.53
C PRO A 62 30.35 14.50 -6.83
N PHE A 63 30.95 15.68 -7.03
CA PHE A 63 30.68 16.54 -8.19
C PHE A 63 30.78 15.82 -9.54
N PHE A 64 31.73 14.92 -9.70
CA PHE A 64 31.90 14.17 -10.95
C PHE A 64 30.79 13.17 -11.26
N LEU A 65 29.93 12.88 -10.28
CA LEU A 65 28.72 12.06 -10.45
C LEU A 65 27.44 12.90 -10.61
N GLN A 66 27.54 14.23 -10.39
CA GLN A 66 26.38 15.11 -10.52
C GLN A 66 26.14 15.44 -11.99
N PRO A 67 25.00 15.04 -12.59
CA PRO A 67 24.65 15.50 -13.93
C PRO A 67 24.19 16.95 -13.87
N GLY A 68 24.28 17.64 -15.00
CA GLY A 68 23.63 18.95 -15.13
C GLY A 68 22.13 18.84 -14.89
N CYS A 69 21.55 19.82 -14.18
CA CYS A 69 20.11 19.93 -14.00
C CYS A 69 19.55 20.96 -15.00
N LYS A 70 18.56 20.55 -15.80
CA LYS A 70 17.82 21.44 -16.71
C LYS A 70 16.75 22.24 -15.95
N ALA A 71 16.12 21.58 -14.97
CA ALA A 71 15.15 22.19 -14.08
C ALA A 71 15.24 21.56 -12.68
N LEU A 72 15.12 22.40 -11.67
CA LEU A 72 15.07 22.01 -10.26
C LEU A 72 14.02 22.87 -9.57
N ASN A 73 12.87 22.28 -9.24
CA ASN A 73 11.79 22.99 -8.58
C ASN A 73 11.10 22.10 -7.54
N LYS A 74 10.09 22.66 -6.83
CA LYS A 74 9.41 21.95 -5.73
C LYS A 74 8.60 20.71 -6.16
N GLY A 75 8.34 20.54 -7.45
CA GLY A 75 7.52 19.45 -7.98
C GLY A 75 8.26 18.53 -8.94
N SER A 76 9.43 18.94 -9.46
CA SER A 76 10.18 18.14 -10.41
C SER A 76 11.68 18.45 -10.42
N ILE A 77 12.46 17.45 -10.81
CA ILE A 77 13.87 17.57 -11.16
C ILE A 77 14.04 17.02 -12.59
N GLU A 78 14.67 17.80 -13.47
CA GLU A 78 15.02 17.37 -14.83
C GLU A 78 16.52 17.40 -15.02
N PHE A 79 17.10 16.29 -15.44
CA PHE A 79 18.54 16.12 -15.64
C PHE A 79 18.96 16.31 -17.09
N SER A 80 20.24 16.59 -17.31
CA SER A 80 20.84 16.75 -18.64
C SER A 80 20.76 15.48 -19.49
N ASN A 81 20.68 14.29 -18.88
CA ASN A 81 20.48 13.00 -19.54
C ASN A 81 19.02 12.74 -19.96
N ASN A 82 18.15 13.75 -19.92
CA ASN A 82 16.70 13.70 -20.22
C ASN A 82 15.87 12.84 -19.25
N SER A 83 16.46 12.39 -18.13
CA SER A 83 15.66 11.77 -17.08
C SER A 83 15.03 12.84 -16.19
N ARG A 84 13.86 12.53 -15.63
CA ARG A 84 13.15 13.44 -14.74
C ARG A 84 12.46 12.71 -13.61
N ILE A 85 12.38 13.38 -12.45
CA ILE A 85 11.64 12.92 -11.28
C ILE A 85 10.51 13.89 -11.03
N LEU A 86 9.28 13.39 -10.92
CA LEU A 86 8.05 14.16 -10.68
C LEU A 86 7.46 13.75 -9.34
N ALA A 87 7.00 14.71 -8.55
CA ALA A 87 6.34 14.48 -7.27
C ALA A 87 4.93 15.05 -7.25
N ALA A 88 3.93 14.19 -6.97
CA ALA A 88 2.53 14.59 -6.94
C ALA A 88 1.75 13.83 -5.86
N ALA A 89 0.54 14.31 -5.55
CA ALA A 89 -0.42 13.54 -4.76
C ALA A 89 -0.96 12.37 -5.58
N THR A 90 -1.28 11.27 -4.92
CA THR A 90 -1.93 10.11 -5.54
C THR A 90 -3.36 10.46 -5.93
N SER A 91 -3.62 10.57 -7.22
CA SER A 91 -4.96 10.80 -7.77
C SER A 91 -5.11 10.08 -9.11
N GLY A 92 -6.33 9.78 -9.52
CA GLY A 92 -6.60 9.08 -10.78
C GLY A 92 -6.10 9.80 -12.05
N SER A 93 -5.70 11.07 -11.95
CA SER A 93 -5.16 11.87 -13.04
C SER A 93 -3.65 12.15 -12.94
N SER A 94 -3.00 11.81 -11.82
CA SER A 94 -1.63 12.24 -11.53
C SER A 94 -0.59 11.80 -12.56
N ILE A 95 -0.77 10.64 -13.19
CA ILE A 95 0.16 10.10 -14.18
C ILE A 95 -0.50 9.79 -15.53
N ARG A 96 -1.78 10.17 -15.71
CA ARG A 96 -2.44 9.99 -17.02
C ARG A 96 -1.72 10.80 -18.10
N GLY A 97 -1.45 10.18 -19.24
CA GLY A 97 -0.73 10.80 -20.34
C GLY A 97 0.79 10.88 -20.16
N LEU A 98 1.34 10.36 -19.07
CA LEU A 98 2.78 10.26 -18.89
C LEU A 98 3.27 8.83 -19.23
N SER A 99 4.36 8.77 -19.99
CA SER A 99 5.12 7.53 -20.11
C SER A 99 6.05 7.43 -18.89
N VAL A 100 5.71 6.55 -17.95
CA VAL A 100 6.44 6.38 -16.69
C VAL A 100 7.35 5.16 -16.78
N SER A 101 8.64 5.35 -16.48
CA SER A 101 9.63 4.26 -16.42
C SER A 101 9.70 3.62 -15.04
N LEU A 102 9.46 4.42 -13.98
CA LEU A 102 9.43 3.95 -12.60
C LEU A 102 8.36 4.72 -11.81
N LEU A 103 7.44 3.98 -11.22
CA LEU A 103 6.41 4.49 -10.33
C LEU A 103 6.73 4.11 -8.89
N TYR A 104 6.82 5.10 -8.03
CA TYR A 104 6.97 4.92 -6.59
C TYR A 104 5.72 5.41 -5.87
N LEU A 105 5.09 4.53 -5.10
CA LEU A 105 3.91 4.81 -4.28
C LEU A 105 4.30 4.77 -2.80
N ASP A 106 4.30 5.92 -2.14
CA ASP A 106 4.62 6.03 -0.72
C ASP A 106 3.35 6.05 0.14
N GLU A 107 3.42 5.37 1.28
CA GLU A 107 2.33 5.23 2.25
C GLU A 107 1.00 4.80 1.60
N PHE A 108 1.10 3.81 0.69
CA PHE A 108 -0.03 3.45 -0.18
C PHE A 108 -1.24 2.87 0.58
N ALA A 109 -1.03 2.27 1.76
CA ALA A 109 -2.13 1.80 2.61
C ALA A 109 -3.03 2.94 3.13
N PHE A 110 -2.56 4.20 3.10
CA PHE A 110 -3.27 5.39 3.57
C PHE A 110 -3.88 6.21 2.44
N VAL A 111 -3.76 5.77 1.19
CA VAL A 111 -4.32 6.47 0.04
C VAL A 111 -5.82 6.25 -0.01
N GLU A 112 -6.57 7.36 0.02
CA GLU A 112 -8.01 7.33 -0.22
C GLU A 112 -8.30 6.86 -1.64
N ARG A 113 -9.33 6.02 -1.81
CA ARG A 113 -9.71 5.43 -3.11
C ARG A 113 -8.55 4.76 -3.86
N ALA A 114 -7.65 4.12 -3.12
CA ALA A 114 -6.47 3.46 -3.68
C ALA A 114 -6.83 2.42 -4.76
N ALA A 115 -7.97 1.75 -4.63
CA ALA A 115 -8.44 0.77 -5.63
C ALA A 115 -8.80 1.43 -6.96
N GLU A 116 -9.52 2.58 -6.94
CA GLU A 116 -9.86 3.35 -8.16
C GLU A 116 -8.59 3.90 -8.83
N PHE A 117 -7.68 4.45 -8.01
CA PHE A 117 -6.39 4.91 -8.48
C PHE A 117 -5.61 3.78 -9.16
N TYR A 118 -5.49 2.63 -8.50
CA TYR A 118 -4.75 1.48 -9.01
C TYR A 118 -5.33 0.99 -10.33
N THR A 119 -6.64 0.84 -10.42
CA THR A 119 -7.36 0.44 -11.64
C THR A 119 -7.12 1.43 -12.79
N SER A 120 -7.17 2.73 -12.52
CA SER A 120 -6.96 3.77 -13.54
C SER A 120 -5.49 3.91 -13.97
N THR A 121 -4.56 3.52 -13.12
CA THR A 121 -3.10 3.65 -13.31
C THR A 121 -2.50 2.40 -13.91
N TYR A 122 -3.08 1.23 -13.64
CA TYR A 122 -2.56 -0.06 -14.09
C TYR A 122 -2.32 -0.15 -15.61
N PRO A 123 -3.15 0.42 -16.51
CA PRO A 123 -2.86 0.46 -17.95
C PRO A 123 -1.55 1.18 -18.29
N VAL A 124 -1.20 2.26 -17.57
CA VAL A 124 0.07 2.97 -17.74
C VAL A 124 1.26 2.09 -17.35
N ILE A 125 1.09 1.31 -16.29
CA ILE A 125 2.10 0.38 -15.78
C ILE A 125 2.26 -0.83 -16.72
N SER A 126 1.15 -1.41 -17.16
CA SER A 126 1.13 -2.64 -17.95
C SER A 126 1.54 -2.43 -19.42
N SER A 127 1.33 -1.22 -19.97
CA SER A 127 1.68 -0.91 -21.36
C SER A 127 3.19 -0.88 -21.60
N GLY A 128 4.00 -0.57 -20.59
CA GLY A 128 5.46 -0.58 -20.67
C GLY A 128 6.02 -1.92 -20.19
N LYS A 129 6.76 -2.65 -21.04
CA LYS A 129 7.39 -3.92 -20.65
C LYS A 129 8.39 -3.77 -19.50
N ASP A 130 9.04 -2.60 -19.39
CA ASP A 130 10.12 -2.31 -18.45
C ASP A 130 9.73 -1.35 -17.32
N THR A 131 8.48 -0.93 -17.27
CA THR A 131 8.00 -0.02 -16.20
C THR A 131 8.12 -0.71 -14.85
N LYS A 132 8.90 -0.13 -13.95
CA LYS A 132 9.06 -0.61 -12.58
C LYS A 132 8.03 0.02 -11.66
N VAL A 133 7.56 -0.74 -10.68
CA VAL A 133 6.66 -0.26 -9.63
C VAL A 133 7.21 -0.65 -8.27
N ILE A 134 7.28 0.34 -7.38
CA ILE A 134 7.66 0.15 -5.98
C ILE A 134 6.54 0.73 -5.13
N VAL A 135 5.96 -0.11 -4.30
CA VAL A 135 4.90 0.27 -3.36
C VAL A 135 5.41 0.10 -1.95
N THR A 136 5.35 1.13 -1.14
CA THR A 136 5.79 1.08 0.26
C THR A 136 4.70 1.56 1.20
N SER A 137 4.55 0.92 2.36
CA SER A 137 3.68 1.40 3.43
C SER A 137 4.01 0.74 4.77
N THR A 138 3.52 1.33 5.87
CA THR A 138 3.20 0.61 7.10
C THR A 138 1.85 -0.09 6.94
N ALA A 139 1.52 -1.00 7.84
CA ALA A 139 0.21 -1.63 7.89
C ALA A 139 -0.88 -0.59 8.24
N ASN A 140 -2.02 -0.64 7.55
CA ASN A 140 -3.17 0.23 7.83
C ASN A 140 -4.48 -0.52 7.55
N GLY A 141 -4.85 -1.41 8.46
CA GLY A 141 -6.08 -2.18 8.35
C GLY A 141 -6.09 -3.25 7.26
N ILE A 142 -7.08 -4.14 7.35
CA ILE A 142 -7.33 -5.23 6.41
C ILE A 142 -8.22 -4.74 5.26
N GLY A 143 -8.06 -5.31 4.06
CA GLY A 143 -8.97 -5.13 2.93
C GLY A 143 -8.70 -3.91 2.04
N ASN A 144 -7.81 -2.99 2.41
CA ASN A 144 -7.39 -1.91 1.52
C ASN A 144 -6.54 -2.43 0.34
N GLN A 145 -6.29 -1.58 -0.66
CA GLN A 145 -5.58 -1.99 -1.88
C GLN A 145 -4.14 -2.45 -1.62
N PHE A 146 -3.43 -1.81 -0.66
CA PHE A 146 -2.09 -2.24 -0.28
C PHE A 146 -2.10 -3.65 0.31
N HIS A 147 -3.02 -3.92 1.24
CA HIS A 147 -3.19 -5.24 1.86
C HIS A 147 -3.47 -6.31 0.80
N LYS A 148 -4.38 -6.05 -0.15
CA LYS A 148 -4.70 -6.99 -1.24
C LYS A 148 -3.48 -7.32 -2.10
N ILE A 149 -2.68 -6.32 -2.47
CA ILE A 149 -1.44 -6.54 -3.24
C ILE A 149 -0.43 -7.31 -2.40
N TRP A 150 -0.29 -6.96 -1.11
CA TRP A 150 0.61 -7.63 -0.18
C TRP A 150 0.28 -9.12 -0.02
N GLU A 151 -0.98 -9.44 0.29
CA GLU A 151 -1.44 -10.82 0.40
C GLU A 151 -1.20 -11.61 -0.89
N GLY A 152 -1.55 -11.03 -2.03
CA GLY A 152 -1.28 -11.64 -3.32
C GLY A 152 0.20 -11.87 -3.61
N ALA A 153 1.08 -10.98 -3.15
CA ALA A 153 2.53 -11.13 -3.28
C ALA A 153 3.08 -12.24 -2.38
N VAL A 154 2.60 -12.33 -1.13
CA VAL A 154 3.00 -13.37 -0.18
C VAL A 154 2.54 -14.75 -0.66
N GLN A 155 1.35 -14.84 -1.22
CA GLN A 155 0.77 -16.08 -1.74
C GLN A 155 1.30 -16.44 -3.15
N GLY A 156 2.05 -15.55 -3.80
CA GLY A 156 2.58 -15.77 -5.15
C GLY A 156 1.53 -15.74 -6.26
N VAL A 157 0.37 -15.11 -6.03
CA VAL A 157 -0.71 -14.99 -7.02
C VAL A 157 -0.63 -13.72 -7.87
N ASN A 158 0.29 -12.80 -7.55
CA ASN A 158 0.60 -11.64 -8.37
C ASN A 158 2.11 -11.53 -8.64
N GLU A 159 2.50 -10.60 -9.51
CA GLU A 159 3.90 -10.42 -9.92
C GLU A 159 4.76 -9.62 -8.92
N PHE A 160 4.19 -9.16 -7.81
CA PHE A 160 4.93 -8.37 -6.83
C PHE A 160 5.86 -9.25 -6.00
N LYS A 161 7.11 -8.81 -5.86
CA LYS A 161 8.03 -9.33 -4.85
C LYS A 161 7.80 -8.60 -3.53
N SER A 162 7.44 -9.36 -2.49
CA SER A 162 7.20 -8.83 -1.14
C SER A 162 8.52 -8.73 -0.36
N PHE A 163 8.67 -7.61 0.36
CA PHE A 163 9.74 -7.37 1.32
C PHE A 163 9.12 -6.89 2.63
N ARG A 164 9.55 -7.46 3.73
CA ARG A 164 9.11 -7.09 5.07
C ARG A 164 10.30 -6.58 5.87
N VAL A 165 10.11 -5.47 6.59
CA VAL A 165 11.10 -4.91 7.51
C VAL A 165 10.40 -4.65 8.84
N ASP A 166 10.72 -5.45 9.83
CA ASP A 166 10.14 -5.38 11.17
C ASP A 166 10.96 -4.48 12.09
N TRP A 167 10.43 -4.16 13.27
CA TRP A 167 11.06 -3.24 14.19
C TRP A 167 12.43 -3.74 14.68
N TRP A 168 12.62 -5.04 14.85
CA TRP A 168 13.88 -5.67 15.28
C TRP A 168 14.97 -5.69 14.20
N ASP A 169 14.60 -5.47 12.94
CA ASP A 169 15.56 -5.31 11.82
C ASP A 169 16.21 -3.92 11.82
N VAL A 170 15.67 -2.98 12.62
CA VAL A 170 16.16 -1.61 12.68
C VAL A 170 17.23 -1.47 13.77
N PRO A 171 18.47 -1.06 13.43
CA PRO A 171 19.54 -0.89 14.42
C PRO A 171 19.13 0.00 15.59
N GLY A 172 19.48 -0.44 16.81
CA GLY A 172 19.19 0.29 18.04
C GLY A 172 17.77 0.07 18.60
N ARG A 173 17.00 -0.86 18.05
CA ARG A 173 15.71 -1.28 18.58
C ARG A 173 15.84 -2.68 19.18
N ASP A 174 15.65 -2.77 20.48
CA ASP A 174 15.68 -3.99 21.28
C ASP A 174 14.37 -4.18 22.07
N GLU A 175 14.28 -5.20 22.87
CA GLU A 175 13.09 -5.48 23.70
C GLU A 175 12.83 -4.39 24.75
N ASP A 176 13.86 -3.68 25.23
CA ASP A 176 13.68 -2.58 26.18
C ASP A 176 13.13 -1.34 25.47
N TRP A 177 13.60 -1.02 24.26
CA TRP A 177 13.00 -0.01 23.38
C TRP A 177 11.51 -0.33 23.12
N LYS A 178 11.17 -1.58 22.82
CA LYS A 178 9.80 -2.02 22.60
C LYS A 178 8.93 -1.79 23.82
N LYS A 179 9.37 -2.25 25.01
CA LYS A 179 8.64 -2.03 26.26
C LYS A 179 8.38 -0.57 26.56
N GLN A 180 9.40 0.28 26.37
CA GLN A 180 9.26 1.75 26.55
C GLN A 180 8.28 2.35 25.54
N THR A 181 8.33 1.92 24.28
CA THR A 181 7.42 2.40 23.22
C THR A 181 5.98 2.01 23.54
N ILE A 182 5.73 0.76 23.96
CA ILE A 182 4.40 0.29 24.38
C ILE A 182 3.90 1.07 25.61
N ALA A 183 4.76 1.32 26.59
CA ALA A 183 4.41 2.09 27.80
C ALA A 183 4.01 3.54 27.47
N ASN A 184 4.62 4.15 26.45
CA ASN A 184 4.35 5.52 26.02
C ASN A 184 3.19 5.63 25.02
N THR A 185 2.73 4.50 24.46
CA THR A 185 1.63 4.45 23.48
C THR A 185 0.59 3.42 23.90
N SER A 186 0.53 2.30 23.22
CA SER A 186 -0.24 1.12 23.58
C SER A 186 0.29 -0.09 22.79
N GLN A 187 -0.05 -1.30 23.23
CA GLN A 187 0.27 -2.51 22.49
C GLN A 187 -0.31 -2.47 21.07
N LEU A 188 -1.58 -2.06 20.93
CA LEU A 188 -2.26 -1.96 19.63
C LEU A 188 -1.54 -1.00 18.67
N GLN A 189 -1.15 0.19 19.14
CA GLN A 189 -0.39 1.16 18.34
C GLN A 189 0.99 0.62 17.98
N PHE A 190 1.66 -0.04 18.92
CA PHE A 190 2.94 -0.67 18.63
C PHE A 190 2.83 -1.72 17.52
N ASP A 191 1.86 -2.61 17.63
CA ASP A 191 1.67 -3.70 16.66
C ASP A 191 1.31 -3.16 15.26
N GLN A 192 0.53 -2.09 15.18
CA GLN A 192 0.20 -1.44 13.92
C GLN A 192 1.40 -0.72 13.31
N GLU A 193 2.10 0.13 14.06
CA GLU A 193 3.12 1.04 13.53
C GLU A 193 4.50 0.39 13.41
N PHE A 194 4.79 -0.58 14.27
CA PHE A 194 6.09 -1.22 14.35
C PHE A 194 6.05 -2.74 14.13
N GLY A 195 4.97 -3.40 14.53
CA GLY A 195 4.78 -4.84 14.37
C GLY A 195 4.31 -5.28 12.99
N ASN A 196 4.03 -4.33 12.08
CA ASN A 196 3.51 -4.61 10.74
C ASN A 196 2.25 -5.49 10.74
N THR A 197 1.39 -5.32 11.74
CA THR A 197 0.17 -6.07 11.90
C THR A 197 -0.99 -5.36 11.22
N PHE A 198 -1.68 -6.06 10.35
CA PHE A 198 -2.92 -5.56 9.75
C PHE A 198 -4.07 -5.85 10.70
N PHE A 199 -4.61 -4.83 11.32
CA PHE A 199 -5.82 -4.94 12.13
C PHE A 199 -7.06 -4.74 11.26
N GLY A 200 -8.15 -5.40 11.60
CA GLY A 200 -9.48 -5.02 11.10
C GLY A 200 -9.81 -3.59 11.56
N THR A 201 -10.68 -2.90 10.85
CA THR A 201 -11.11 -1.54 11.21
C THR A 201 -11.61 -1.53 12.65
N GLY A 202 -10.95 -0.73 13.52
CA GLY A 202 -11.17 -0.73 14.97
C GLY A 202 -12.56 -0.30 15.45
N ASP A 203 -13.44 0.13 14.53
CA ASP A 203 -14.83 0.53 14.81
C ASP A 203 -15.84 -0.58 14.47
N THR A 204 -15.41 -1.84 14.31
CA THR A 204 -16.34 -2.94 14.13
C THR A 204 -16.87 -3.42 15.49
N LEU A 205 -18.16 -3.73 15.56
CA LEU A 205 -18.83 -4.27 16.76
C LEU A 205 -18.11 -5.55 17.27
N ILE A 206 -17.47 -6.29 16.37
CA ILE A 206 -16.69 -7.48 16.67
C ILE A 206 -15.25 -7.18 16.31
N ASN A 207 -14.30 -7.41 17.22
CA ASN A 207 -12.90 -7.17 16.96
C ASN A 207 -12.35 -8.09 15.86
N ALA A 208 -11.30 -7.63 15.18
CA ALA A 208 -10.73 -8.34 14.03
C ALA A 208 -10.20 -9.74 14.35
N GLU A 209 -9.64 -9.94 15.55
CA GLU A 209 -9.16 -11.27 15.98
C GLU A 209 -10.30 -12.26 16.10
N THR A 210 -11.42 -11.82 16.64
CA THR A 210 -12.65 -12.64 16.71
C THR A 210 -13.18 -12.95 15.32
N LEU A 211 -13.20 -11.95 14.40
CA LEU A 211 -13.63 -12.16 13.02
C LEU A 211 -12.70 -13.13 12.26
N LEU A 212 -11.40 -13.06 12.46
CA LEU A 212 -10.43 -14.00 11.88
C LEU A 212 -10.56 -15.41 12.44
N GLY A 213 -11.11 -15.55 13.66
CA GLY A 213 -11.42 -16.84 14.28
C GLY A 213 -12.68 -17.50 13.71
N PHE A 214 -13.57 -16.74 13.06
CA PHE A 214 -14.75 -17.30 12.45
C PHE A 214 -14.38 -18.11 11.21
N ARG A 215 -14.69 -19.40 11.26
CA ARG A 215 -14.60 -20.27 10.09
C ARG A 215 -15.97 -20.30 9.42
N ALA A 216 -15.98 -20.18 8.09
CA ALA A 216 -17.18 -20.43 7.32
C ALA A 216 -17.70 -21.86 7.65
N GLN A 217 -18.91 -21.95 8.17
CA GLN A 217 -19.54 -23.25 8.36
C GLN A 217 -20.08 -23.76 7.02
N PRO A 218 -19.97 -25.06 6.75
CA PRO A 218 -20.59 -25.63 5.57
C PRO A 218 -22.12 -25.55 5.73
N TYR A 219 -22.79 -25.10 4.70
CA TYR A 219 -24.24 -25.17 4.62
C TYR A 219 -24.69 -26.58 4.22
N THR A 220 -25.83 -26.99 4.72
CA THR A 220 -26.39 -28.32 4.46
C THR A 220 -27.19 -28.38 3.15
N GLU A 221 -27.74 -27.25 2.72
CA GLU A 221 -28.62 -27.16 1.55
C GLU A 221 -28.60 -25.76 0.96
N THR A 222 -28.79 -25.60 -0.34
CA THR A 222 -29.03 -24.33 -1.03
C THR A 222 -30.37 -24.36 -1.72
N LEU A 223 -31.14 -23.29 -1.54
CA LEU A 223 -32.42 -23.07 -2.17
C LEU A 223 -32.37 -21.79 -3.02
N GLU A 224 -33.45 -21.51 -3.77
CA GLU A 224 -33.57 -20.29 -4.58
C GLU A 224 -32.36 -20.05 -5.51
N SER A 225 -32.00 -21.08 -6.31
CA SER A 225 -30.89 -21.03 -7.26
C SER A 225 -29.50 -20.71 -6.65
N GLY A 226 -29.35 -20.92 -5.34
CA GLY A 226 -28.10 -20.70 -4.61
C GLY A 226 -28.08 -19.46 -3.72
N ASP A 227 -29.11 -18.63 -3.78
CA ASP A 227 -29.19 -17.38 -3.00
C ASP A 227 -29.53 -17.63 -1.53
N LEU A 228 -30.23 -18.71 -1.20
CA LEU A 228 -30.53 -19.10 0.18
C LEU A 228 -29.65 -20.27 0.62
N LYS A 229 -28.80 -20.05 1.61
CA LYS A 229 -27.96 -21.08 2.24
C LYS A 229 -28.56 -21.52 3.56
N VAL A 230 -28.88 -22.81 3.67
CA VAL A 230 -29.44 -23.40 4.88
C VAL A 230 -28.29 -24.11 5.64
N TYR A 231 -27.98 -23.63 6.81
CA TYR A 231 -26.92 -24.22 7.67
C TYR A 231 -27.48 -25.33 8.57
N ASN A 232 -28.67 -25.12 9.15
CA ASN A 232 -29.38 -26.11 9.96
C ASN A 232 -30.87 -26.08 9.62
N LYS A 233 -31.54 -27.23 9.66
CA LYS A 233 -32.99 -27.27 9.51
C LYS A 233 -33.68 -26.78 10.78
N PRO A 234 -34.83 -26.11 10.66
CA PRO A 234 -35.61 -25.69 11.82
C PRO A 234 -35.99 -26.89 12.70
N ILE A 235 -36.00 -26.70 14.00
CA ILE A 235 -36.39 -27.68 14.99
C ILE A 235 -37.81 -27.31 15.48
N ASP A 236 -38.73 -28.26 15.46
CA ASP A 236 -40.09 -28.04 15.93
C ASP A 236 -40.11 -27.49 17.37
N LYS A 237 -41.03 -26.55 17.62
CA LYS A 237 -41.26 -25.91 18.94
C LYS A 237 -40.06 -25.07 19.48
N HIS A 238 -39.15 -24.60 18.60
CA HIS A 238 -38.16 -23.59 18.95
C HIS A 238 -38.56 -22.23 18.39
N ASP A 239 -38.26 -21.20 19.16
CA ASP A 239 -38.45 -19.82 18.70
C ASP A 239 -37.24 -19.40 17.84
N TYR A 240 -37.52 -18.72 16.74
CA TYR A 240 -36.53 -18.24 15.81
C TYR A 240 -36.63 -16.71 15.68
N ILE A 241 -35.50 -16.06 15.54
CA ILE A 241 -35.41 -14.63 15.26
C ILE A 241 -34.84 -14.47 13.85
N MET A 242 -35.53 -13.70 13.03
CA MET A 242 -35.06 -13.34 11.69
C MET A 242 -34.51 -11.92 11.72
N THR A 243 -33.29 -11.76 11.27
CA THR A 243 -32.68 -10.42 11.04
C THR A 243 -32.65 -10.15 9.55
N VAL A 244 -33.04 -8.95 9.15
CA VAL A 244 -33.10 -8.54 7.74
C VAL A 244 -32.35 -7.23 7.58
N ASP A 245 -31.38 -7.22 6.69
CA ASP A 245 -30.70 -6.00 6.24
C ASP A 245 -31.15 -5.68 4.80
N VAL A 246 -31.80 -4.55 4.64
CA VAL A 246 -32.42 -4.14 3.37
C VAL A 246 -31.56 -3.12 2.66
N SER A 247 -31.04 -3.45 1.48
CA SER A 247 -30.35 -2.49 0.64
C SER A 247 -31.29 -1.43 0.06
N LYS A 248 -30.74 -0.24 -0.24
CA LYS A 248 -31.52 0.85 -0.86
C LYS A 248 -31.78 0.67 -2.36
N GLY A 249 -31.53 -0.51 -2.91
CA GLY A 249 -31.81 -0.83 -4.33
C GLY A 249 -30.99 -0.04 -5.36
N ARG A 250 -29.82 0.51 -4.95
CA ARG A 250 -28.94 1.30 -5.84
C ARG A 250 -27.87 0.46 -6.56
N GLY A 251 -27.97 -0.88 -6.50
CA GLY A 251 -27.01 -1.80 -7.15
C GLY A 251 -25.60 -1.82 -6.52
N GLN A 252 -25.46 -1.25 -5.32
CA GLN A 252 -24.16 -1.18 -4.61
C GLN A 252 -24.07 -2.18 -3.46
N ASP A 253 -25.20 -2.76 -3.06
CA ASP A 253 -25.28 -3.68 -1.93
C ASP A 253 -26.47 -4.61 -2.10
N TYR A 254 -26.44 -5.78 -1.44
CA TYR A 254 -27.51 -6.78 -1.48
C TYR A 254 -28.35 -6.71 -0.21
N SER A 255 -29.66 -6.98 -0.34
CA SER A 255 -30.46 -7.26 0.84
C SER A 255 -30.14 -8.66 1.35
N THR A 256 -29.95 -8.79 2.65
CA THR A 256 -29.63 -10.07 3.29
C THR A 256 -30.59 -10.35 4.43
N PHE A 257 -30.80 -11.61 4.73
CA PHE A 257 -31.53 -12.03 5.93
C PHE A 257 -30.88 -13.28 6.56
N THR A 258 -31.05 -13.40 7.86
CA THR A 258 -30.50 -14.51 8.65
C THR A 258 -31.50 -14.97 9.67
#